data_db2d4600ecac73eda5d10b6fc3489c34
#
_entry.id   db2d4600ecac73eda5d10b6fc3489c34
#
_cell.length_a   1.000
_cell.length_b   1.000
_cell.length_c   1.000
_cell.angle_alpha   90.00
_cell.angle_beta   90.00
_cell.angle_gamma   90.00
#
_symmetry.space_group_name_H-M   'P 1'
#
loop_
_entity.id
_entity.type
_entity.pdbx_description
1 polymer ?
#
loop_
_entity_poly.entity_id
_entity_poly.type
_entity_poly.pdbx_seq_one_letter_code
_entity_poly.pdbx_strand_id
1 'polypeptide(L)'
;MNQLDGVDIFIAAAAVADYRAEYVADKKIKKTEDTLTVNLVKNPDILREVAANAQRPFCVGFAAETNDLEQYATDKLNDKQLDMIAANWVGDQQGFDTEDNALLVIWPEGQTQLPQQPKRELAKQLMTLIEEHYHAKTPA
;
A
#
# COMPACT_ATOMS: atom_id res chain seq x y z
N MET A 1 -18.50 -1.52 -2.10
CA MET A 1 -18.00 -1.39 -0.71
C MET A 1 -18.79 -2.17 0.34
N ASN A 2 -19.73 -2.98 -0.08
CA ASN A 2 -20.51 -3.84 0.86
C ASN A 2 -19.72 -4.97 1.52
N GLN A 3 -18.43 -5.10 1.20
CA GLN A 3 -17.55 -6.14 1.75
C GLN A 3 -16.77 -5.70 3.01
N LEU A 4 -16.98 -4.46 3.48
CA LEU A 4 -16.32 -3.96 4.69
C LEU A 4 -17.07 -4.24 5.99
N ASP A 5 -18.31 -4.71 5.90
CA ASP A 5 -19.09 -5.03 7.08
C ASP A 5 -18.41 -6.15 7.89
N GLY A 6 -18.08 -5.87 9.15
CA GLY A 6 -17.41 -6.80 10.04
C GLY A 6 -15.90 -6.97 9.78
N VAL A 7 -15.30 -6.10 8.98
CA VAL A 7 -13.83 -6.07 8.78
C VAL A 7 -13.19 -5.18 9.83
N ASP A 8 -12.35 -5.76 10.67
CA ASP A 8 -11.63 -5.05 11.74
C ASP A 8 -10.33 -4.40 11.24
N ILE A 9 -9.60 -5.09 10.37
CA ILE A 9 -8.30 -4.67 9.85
C ILE A 9 -8.29 -4.83 8.33
N PHE A 10 -7.88 -3.79 7.62
CA PHE A 10 -7.69 -3.80 6.17
C PHE A 10 -6.22 -3.53 5.83
N ILE A 11 -5.57 -4.50 5.20
CA ILE A 11 -4.16 -4.40 4.79
C ILE A 11 -4.08 -4.36 3.26
N ALA A 12 -3.70 -3.21 2.72
CA ALA A 12 -3.57 -2.99 1.28
C ALA A 12 -2.19 -3.43 0.78
N ALA A 13 -1.97 -4.74 0.69
CA ALA A 13 -0.71 -5.33 0.25
C ALA A 13 -0.58 -5.48 -1.27
N ALA A 14 -1.68 -5.38 -2.00
CA ALA A 14 -1.68 -5.55 -3.46
C ALA A 14 -1.11 -4.33 -4.18
N ALA A 15 -0.36 -4.57 -5.24
CA ALA A 15 0.08 -3.53 -6.17
C ALA A 15 -1.10 -3.14 -7.09
N VAL A 16 -1.78 -2.06 -6.77
CA VAL A 16 -2.89 -1.52 -7.57
C VAL A 16 -2.37 -0.44 -8.49
N ALA A 17 -2.65 -0.55 -9.78
CA ALA A 17 -2.26 0.47 -10.75
C ALA A 17 -3.05 1.78 -10.55
N ASP A 18 -2.37 2.91 -10.61
CA ASP A 18 -2.99 4.24 -10.47
C ASP A 18 -3.81 4.62 -11.71
N TYR A 19 -3.47 4.07 -12.87
CA TYR A 19 -4.09 4.38 -14.15
C TYR A 19 -4.50 3.14 -14.91
N ARG A 20 -5.52 3.28 -15.75
CA ARG A 20 -5.95 2.28 -16.73
C ARG A 20 -6.19 2.93 -18.08
N ALA A 21 -6.19 2.13 -19.15
CA ALA A 21 -6.62 2.63 -20.46
C ALA A 21 -8.08 3.11 -20.42
N GLU A 22 -8.33 4.28 -21.03
CA GLU A 22 -9.67 4.85 -21.12
C GLU A 22 -10.63 3.94 -21.88
N TYR A 23 -10.13 3.30 -22.94
CA TYR A 23 -10.89 2.36 -23.77
C TYR A 23 -10.21 1.02 -23.85
N VAL A 24 -10.99 -0.03 -23.77
CA VAL A 24 -10.58 -1.40 -24.09
C VAL A 24 -11.21 -1.75 -25.46
N ALA A 25 -10.37 -2.09 -26.43
CA ALA A 25 -10.85 -2.46 -27.75
C ALA A 25 -11.55 -3.83 -27.74
N ASP A 26 -12.72 -3.92 -28.36
CA ASP A 26 -13.48 -5.17 -28.45
C ASP A 26 -12.80 -6.21 -29.34
N LYS A 27 -11.92 -5.75 -30.24
CA LYS A 27 -11.18 -6.59 -31.18
C LYS A 27 -9.70 -6.25 -31.17
N LYS A 28 -8.88 -7.21 -31.62
CA LYS A 28 -7.44 -7.02 -31.78
C LYS A 28 -7.15 -5.78 -32.65
N ILE A 29 -6.38 -4.85 -32.10
CA ILE A 29 -5.92 -3.66 -32.84
C ILE A 29 -4.87 -4.10 -33.87
N LYS A 30 -5.12 -3.78 -35.14
CA LYS A 30 -4.15 -4.03 -36.22
C LYS A 30 -3.08 -2.92 -36.21
N LYS A 31 -1.83 -3.32 -36.41
CA LYS A 31 -0.72 -2.37 -36.55
C LYS A 31 -0.82 -1.68 -37.92
N THR A 32 -1.30 -0.43 -37.93
CA THR A 32 -1.43 0.37 -39.15
C THR A 32 -0.47 1.57 -39.18
N GLU A 33 0.11 1.93 -38.03
CA GLU A 33 0.97 3.09 -37.86
C GLU A 33 2.19 2.72 -36.99
N ASP A 34 3.29 3.49 -37.12
CA ASP A 34 4.51 3.30 -36.35
C ASP A 34 4.37 3.68 -34.86
N THR A 35 3.37 4.50 -34.56
CA THR A 35 3.08 4.96 -33.19
C THR A 35 1.63 4.69 -32.80
N LEU A 36 1.42 4.47 -31.50
CA LEU A 36 0.10 4.33 -30.89
C LEU A 36 0.00 5.23 -29.67
N THR A 37 -1.04 6.08 -29.63
CA THR A 37 -1.35 6.89 -28.46
C THR A 37 -2.43 6.20 -27.65
N VAL A 38 -2.18 6.02 -26.34
CA VAL A 38 -3.13 5.45 -25.39
C VAL A 38 -3.47 6.49 -24.33
N ASN A 39 -4.74 6.87 -24.25
CA ASN A 39 -5.22 7.72 -23.17
C ASN A 39 -5.44 6.90 -21.91
N LEU A 40 -4.89 7.39 -20.80
CA LEU A 40 -5.05 6.74 -19.49
C LEU A 40 -5.92 7.59 -18.58
N VAL A 41 -6.77 6.92 -17.81
CA VAL A 41 -7.61 7.54 -16.77
C VAL A 41 -7.27 6.95 -15.41
N LYS A 42 -7.44 7.74 -14.34
CA LYS A 42 -7.17 7.29 -12.99
C LYS A 42 -8.11 6.16 -12.55
N ASN A 43 -7.52 5.18 -11.90
CA ASN A 43 -8.29 4.18 -11.14
C ASN A 43 -8.78 4.79 -9.81
N PRO A 44 -9.87 4.26 -9.24
CA PRO A 44 -10.23 4.55 -7.86
C PRO A 44 -9.09 4.17 -6.90
N ASP A 45 -8.84 5.02 -5.91
CA ASP A 45 -7.88 4.74 -4.82
C ASP A 45 -8.60 3.96 -3.72
N ILE A 46 -8.55 2.63 -3.83
CA ILE A 46 -9.27 1.71 -2.92
C ILE A 46 -8.91 1.97 -1.46
N LEU A 47 -7.62 2.12 -1.14
CA LEU A 47 -7.18 2.35 0.24
C LEU A 47 -7.71 3.66 0.80
N ARG A 48 -7.70 4.72 0.02
CA ARG A 48 -8.29 6.01 0.39
C ARG A 48 -9.79 5.90 0.63
N GLU A 49 -10.50 5.20 -0.24
CA GLU A 49 -11.95 4.99 -0.11
C GLU A 49 -12.31 4.18 1.14
N VAL A 50 -11.55 3.12 1.44
CA VAL A 50 -11.72 2.32 2.67
C VAL A 50 -11.45 3.18 3.91
N ALA A 51 -10.36 3.94 3.90
CA ALA A 51 -9.99 4.81 5.03
C ALA A 51 -10.96 5.97 5.26
N ALA A 52 -11.68 6.42 4.22
CA ALA A 52 -12.69 7.48 4.30
C ALA A 52 -14.08 6.98 4.74
N ASN A 53 -14.28 5.67 4.83
CA ASN A 53 -15.58 5.09 5.20
C ASN A 53 -15.93 5.42 6.67
N ALA A 54 -17.21 5.69 6.95
CA ALA A 54 -17.69 5.99 8.31
C ALA A 54 -17.48 4.83 9.30
N GLN A 55 -17.53 3.60 8.81
CA GLN A 55 -17.28 2.37 9.57
C GLN A 55 -15.97 1.74 9.15
N ARG A 56 -14.93 2.58 9.00
CA ARG A 56 -13.63 2.14 8.50
C ARG A 56 -12.95 1.13 9.43
N PRO A 57 -12.30 0.11 8.86
CA PRO A 57 -11.40 -0.76 9.62
C PRO A 57 -10.11 -0.03 10.01
N PHE A 58 -9.26 -0.68 10.79
CA PHE A 58 -7.87 -0.27 10.97
C PHE A 58 -7.13 -0.43 9.63
N CYS A 59 -6.68 0.67 9.05
CA CYS A 59 -6.14 0.70 7.69
C CYS A 59 -4.61 0.71 7.66
N VAL A 60 -4.04 -0.29 7.00
CA VAL A 60 -2.59 -0.42 6.80
C VAL A 60 -2.26 -0.32 5.31
N GLY A 61 -1.36 0.60 4.98
CA GLY A 61 -0.84 0.76 3.62
C GLY A 61 0.59 0.27 3.46
N PHE A 62 1.03 0.18 2.22
CA PHE A 62 2.42 -0.08 1.84
C PHE A 62 2.94 1.03 0.95
N ALA A 63 4.22 1.32 1.08
CA ALA A 63 4.95 2.23 0.20
C ALA A 63 6.28 1.61 -0.21
N ALA A 64 6.65 1.83 -1.47
CA ALA A 64 7.94 1.44 -2.01
C ALA A 64 8.54 2.67 -2.68
N GLU A 65 9.70 3.14 -2.20
CA GLU A 65 10.32 4.37 -2.64
C GLU A 65 11.82 4.18 -2.87
N THR A 66 12.38 4.94 -3.80
CA THR A 66 13.81 4.92 -4.13
C THR A 66 14.61 5.94 -3.34
N ASN A 67 13.97 7.01 -2.86
CA ASN A 67 14.56 8.08 -2.06
C ASN A 67 13.51 8.68 -1.12
N ASP A 68 13.95 9.38 -0.10
CA ASP A 68 13.10 10.08 0.87
C ASP A 68 11.95 9.22 1.42
N LEU A 69 12.24 7.94 1.71
CA LEU A 69 11.27 6.93 2.12
C LEU A 69 10.39 7.39 3.29
N GLU A 70 11.01 7.92 4.34
CA GLU A 70 10.29 8.36 5.53
C GLU A 70 9.32 9.50 5.19
N GLN A 71 9.75 10.48 4.42
CA GLN A 71 8.91 11.62 4.05
C GLN A 71 7.72 11.18 3.19
N TYR A 72 7.97 10.41 2.12
CA TYR A 72 6.90 9.93 1.23
C TYR A 72 5.92 9.01 1.95
N ALA A 73 6.41 8.13 2.83
CA ALA A 73 5.55 7.26 3.62
C ALA A 73 4.70 8.06 4.62
N THR A 74 5.28 9.04 5.29
CA THR A 74 4.57 9.93 6.21
C THR A 74 3.50 10.75 5.47
N ASP A 75 3.83 11.31 4.33
CA ASP A 75 2.88 12.06 3.50
C ASP A 75 1.70 11.18 3.07
N LYS A 76 1.98 9.95 2.65
CA LYS A 76 0.95 8.98 2.25
C LYS A 76 0.07 8.55 3.44
N LEU A 77 0.66 8.32 4.61
CA LEU A 77 -0.07 8.03 5.84
C LEU A 77 -1.08 9.14 6.16
N ASN A 78 -0.64 10.39 6.11
CA ASN A 78 -1.46 11.56 6.44
C ASN A 78 -2.50 11.86 5.34
N ASP A 79 -2.09 11.85 4.08
CA ASP A 79 -2.96 12.14 2.94
C ASP A 79 -4.13 11.15 2.81
N LYS A 80 -3.88 9.88 3.04
CA LYS A 80 -4.91 8.83 3.01
C LYS A 80 -5.55 8.56 4.37
N GLN A 81 -5.10 9.22 5.42
CA GLN A 81 -5.58 9.03 6.80
C GLN A 81 -5.48 7.56 7.27
N LEU A 82 -4.33 6.96 7.02
CA LEU A 82 -4.06 5.57 7.44
C LEU A 82 -3.75 5.48 8.93
N ASP A 83 -3.94 4.29 9.48
CA ASP A 83 -3.54 3.99 10.86
C ASP A 83 -2.07 3.55 10.94
N MET A 84 -1.58 2.94 9.85
CA MET A 84 -0.19 2.49 9.75
C MET A 84 0.24 2.39 8.28
N ILE A 85 1.52 2.59 8.03
CA ILE A 85 2.14 2.35 6.72
C ILE A 85 3.45 1.59 6.91
N ALA A 86 3.66 0.58 6.09
CA ALA A 86 4.90 -0.16 6.00
C ALA A 86 5.63 0.23 4.71
N ALA A 87 6.83 0.76 4.84
CA ALA A 87 7.59 1.31 3.72
C ALA A 87 8.91 0.56 3.53
N ASN A 88 9.24 0.24 2.28
CA ASN A 88 10.49 -0.39 1.93
C ASN A 88 11.23 0.37 0.83
N TRP A 89 12.57 0.34 0.91
CA TRP A 89 13.43 0.83 -0.16
C TRP A 89 13.34 -0.09 -1.38
N VAL A 90 13.16 0.51 -2.54
CA VAL A 90 13.29 -0.16 -3.84
C VAL A 90 14.41 0.53 -4.62
N GLY A 91 15.42 -0.22 -5.02
CA GLY A 91 16.60 0.29 -5.76
C GLY A 91 17.51 -0.86 -6.10
N ASP A 92 18.63 -0.56 -6.73
CA ASP A 92 19.52 -1.44 -7.50
C ASP A 92 19.87 -2.83 -6.96
N GLN A 93 19.45 -3.24 -5.81
CA GLN A 93 19.61 -4.61 -5.28
C GLN A 93 18.72 -4.87 -4.05
N GLN A 94 17.72 -4.04 -3.78
CA GLN A 94 16.86 -4.21 -2.62
C GLN A 94 15.38 -4.24 -3.06
N GLY A 95 14.61 -5.15 -2.50
CA GLY A 95 13.16 -5.14 -2.56
C GLY A 95 12.53 -6.30 -3.32
N PHE A 96 12.18 -6.15 -4.61
CA PHE A 96 11.21 -7.04 -5.25
C PHE A 96 11.67 -8.48 -5.48
N ASP A 97 12.96 -8.71 -5.77
CA ASP A 97 13.48 -10.04 -6.17
C ASP A 97 14.33 -10.72 -5.11
N THR A 98 14.42 -10.17 -3.89
CA THR A 98 15.18 -10.76 -2.80
C THR A 98 14.26 -11.47 -1.80
N GLU A 99 14.74 -12.57 -1.21
CA GLU A 99 14.02 -13.26 -0.13
C GLU A 99 13.98 -12.45 1.17
N ASP A 100 14.96 -11.56 1.36
CA ASP A 100 15.08 -10.70 2.53
C ASP A 100 14.65 -9.27 2.21
N ASN A 101 14.11 -8.59 3.22
CA ASN A 101 13.74 -7.18 3.14
C ASN A 101 13.79 -6.52 4.52
N ALA A 102 13.73 -5.20 4.53
CA ALA A 102 13.57 -4.37 5.73
C ALA A 102 12.37 -3.45 5.56
N LEU A 103 11.71 -3.10 6.65
CA LEU A 103 10.58 -2.18 6.66
C LEU A 103 10.80 -1.03 7.63
N LEU A 104 10.43 0.17 7.21
CA LEU A 104 10.14 1.28 8.09
C LEU A 104 8.62 1.32 8.31
N VAL A 105 8.17 1.12 9.53
CA VAL A 105 6.76 1.11 9.89
C VAL A 105 6.44 2.42 10.61
N ILE A 106 5.47 3.17 10.10
CA ILE A 106 5.08 4.49 10.59
C ILE A 106 3.60 4.48 10.95
N TRP A 107 3.26 5.10 12.07
CA TRP A 107 1.90 5.40 12.52
C TRP A 107 1.82 6.85 13.01
N PRO A 108 0.65 7.43 13.29
CA PRO A 108 0.52 8.86 13.59
C PRO A 108 1.41 9.37 14.74
N GLU A 109 1.67 8.52 15.76
CA GLU A 109 2.42 8.92 16.95
C GLU A 109 3.89 8.50 16.96
N GLY A 110 4.35 7.74 15.94
CA GLY A 110 5.72 7.26 15.95
C GLY A 110 6.08 6.33 14.79
N GLN A 111 7.23 5.72 14.91
CA GLN A 111 7.74 4.79 13.91
C GLN A 111 8.73 3.79 14.52
N THR A 112 8.93 2.68 13.83
CA THR A 112 9.97 1.70 14.14
C THR A 112 10.55 1.11 12.86
N GLN A 113 11.78 0.65 12.93
CA GLN A 113 12.44 -0.03 11.83
C GLN A 113 12.51 -1.52 12.11
N LEU A 114 12.01 -2.33 11.17
CA LEU A 114 12.21 -3.77 11.15
C LEU A 114 13.43 -4.08 10.28
N PRO A 115 14.51 -4.65 10.86
CA PRO A 115 15.78 -4.82 10.15
C PRO A 115 15.68 -5.87 9.04
N GLN A 116 16.69 -5.87 8.17
CA GLN A 116 16.83 -6.84 7.08
C GLN A 116 16.72 -8.27 7.59
N GLN A 117 15.78 -9.01 7.07
CA GLN A 117 15.49 -10.39 7.46
C GLN A 117 14.59 -11.07 6.41
N PRO A 118 14.41 -12.40 6.47
CA PRO A 118 13.50 -13.10 5.57
C PRO A 118 12.08 -12.50 5.59
N LYS A 119 11.48 -12.34 4.44
CA LYS A 119 10.14 -11.73 4.29
C LYS A 119 9.08 -12.37 5.18
N ARG A 120 9.18 -13.68 5.42
CA ARG A 120 8.25 -14.40 6.29
C ARG A 120 8.35 -13.95 7.76
N GLU A 121 9.57 -13.78 8.26
CA GLU A 121 9.80 -13.30 9.64
C GLU A 121 9.40 -11.82 9.76
N LEU A 122 9.73 -11.03 8.75
CA LEU A 122 9.32 -9.63 8.65
C LEU A 122 7.80 -9.48 8.68
N ALA A 123 7.07 -10.32 7.95
CA ALA A 123 5.62 -10.33 7.94
C ALA A 123 5.03 -10.65 9.33
N LYS A 124 5.61 -11.60 10.07
CA LYS A 124 5.18 -11.92 11.44
C LYS A 124 5.36 -10.72 12.37
N GLN A 125 6.51 -10.05 12.31
CA GLN A 125 6.78 -8.87 13.13
C GLN A 125 5.84 -7.72 12.78
N LEU A 126 5.57 -7.50 11.49
CA LEU A 126 4.60 -6.50 11.05
C LEU A 126 3.19 -6.80 11.56
N MET A 127 2.75 -8.05 11.49
CA MET A 127 1.44 -8.45 12.02
C MET A 127 1.33 -8.23 13.53
N THR A 128 2.38 -8.50 14.29
CA THR A 128 2.43 -8.21 15.73
C THR A 128 2.25 -6.71 16.00
N LEU A 129 2.96 -5.84 15.26
CA LEU A 129 2.79 -4.39 15.37
C LEU A 129 1.37 -3.93 15.02
N ILE A 130 0.80 -4.47 13.95
CA ILE A 130 -0.57 -4.14 13.54
C ILE A 130 -1.56 -4.51 14.64
N GLU A 131 -1.45 -5.71 15.19
CA GLU A 131 -2.32 -6.20 16.26
C GLU A 131 -2.21 -5.32 17.52
N GLU A 132 -1.00 -5.00 17.95
CA GLU A 132 -0.77 -4.13 19.11
C GLU A 132 -1.41 -2.74 18.92
N HIS A 133 -1.20 -2.11 17.78
CA HIS A 133 -1.77 -0.80 17.48
C HIS A 133 -3.29 -0.83 17.28
N TYR A 134 -3.82 -1.89 16.68
CA TYR A 134 -5.25 -2.11 16.56
C TYR A 134 -5.91 -2.18 17.94
N HIS A 135 -5.39 -3.00 18.84
CA HIS A 135 -5.92 -3.12 20.19
C HIS A 135 -5.77 -1.85 21.03
N ALA A 136 -4.69 -1.10 20.84
CA ALA A 136 -4.50 0.20 21.51
C ALA A 136 -5.53 1.25 21.05
N LYS A 137 -5.91 1.22 19.77
CA LYS A 137 -6.92 2.12 19.20
C LYS A 137 -8.36 1.71 19.52
N THR A 138 -8.58 0.41 19.69
CA THR A 138 -9.91 -0.17 19.94
C THR A 138 -9.88 -0.94 21.26
N PRO A 139 -9.83 -0.24 22.41
CA PRO A 139 -9.85 -0.90 23.71
C PRO A 139 -11.19 -1.63 23.87
N ALA A 140 -11.12 -2.84 24.40
CA ALA A 140 -12.29 -3.68 24.68
C ALA A 140 -13.23 -3.03 25.71
#